data_454a41338d46cd5b99a8dde1b485764d
#
_entry.id   454a41338d46cd5b99a8dde1b485764d
#
_cell.length_a   1.000
_cell.length_b   1.000
_cell.length_c   1.000
_cell.angle_alpha   90.00
_cell.angle_beta   90.00
_cell.angle_gamma   90.00
#
_symmetry.space_group_name_H-M   'P 1'
#
loop_
_entity.id
_entity.type
_entity.pdbx_description
1 polymer ?
#
loop_
_entity_poly.entity_id
_entity_poly.type
_entity_poly.pdbx_seq_one_letter_code
_entity_poly.pdbx_strand_id
1 'polypeptide(L)'
;MPFFLKDVKCGDIRYGRNYYDYQEGTLVFLAPGQVVGIVNNGEYFQPKGWALLFHPDLIRGTSLVREMKNYTFFSYESNEALHLSEQERKVILDCFHNIESELQHAIDKHSKTLIVNNIELFLNYCVRFYDRQFITRSHVNKDILTRFENLLNDYFQSEKPQIIGLPSVQYCADSLHLSPNYFGDLIKKEIGNSAQEYIQAKLIGVAKDRIFDTSLSVSEIAYSLGFKYPQHFSLLFKQKVGVTPNEYRMRN
;
A
#
# COMPACT_ATOMS: atom_id res chain seq x y z
N MET A 1 -3.46 2.07 18.77
CA MET A 1 -2.59 1.99 17.57
C MET A 1 -1.17 1.96 18.06
N PRO A 2 -0.46 0.87 17.94
CA PRO A 2 0.95 0.76 18.32
C PRO A 2 1.88 1.08 17.16
N PHE A 3 3.00 1.74 17.50
CA PHE A 3 4.15 1.97 16.63
C PHE A 3 5.39 1.51 17.37
N PHE A 4 6.32 0.92 16.65
CA PHE A 4 7.58 0.47 17.23
C PHE A 4 8.74 1.04 16.42
N LEU A 5 9.54 1.88 17.07
CA LEU A 5 10.83 2.32 16.57
C LEU A 5 11.92 1.50 17.26
N LYS A 6 12.69 0.78 16.49
CA LYS A 6 13.73 -0.09 16.98
C LYS A 6 15.08 0.60 17.04
N ASP A 7 15.80 0.38 18.13
CA ASP A 7 17.08 1.04 18.46
C ASP A 7 18.31 0.12 18.42
N VAL A 8 18.15 -1.20 18.20
CA VAL A 8 19.25 -2.16 18.27
C VAL A 8 19.06 -3.26 17.23
N LYS A 9 20.18 -3.79 16.70
CA LYS A 9 20.16 -5.07 15.96
C LYS A 9 19.58 -6.14 16.86
N CYS A 10 18.37 -6.53 16.62
CA CYS A 10 17.72 -7.62 17.33
C CYS A 10 17.19 -8.60 16.28
N GLY A 11 17.02 -9.87 16.69
CA GLY A 11 16.62 -10.94 15.81
C GLY A 11 15.41 -10.63 14.91
N ASP A 12 15.24 -11.42 13.88
CA ASP A 12 14.21 -11.24 12.89
C ASP A 12 12.81 -11.23 13.51
N ILE A 13 12.01 -10.22 13.19
CA ILE A 13 10.58 -10.25 13.49
C ILE A 13 9.90 -11.09 12.42
N ARG A 14 9.24 -12.16 12.85
CA ARG A 14 8.43 -12.97 11.96
C ARG A 14 7.00 -12.43 11.92
N TYR A 15 6.57 -12.07 10.71
CA TYR A 15 5.18 -11.73 10.42
C TYR A 15 4.63 -12.74 9.40
N GLY A 16 3.74 -13.61 9.81
CA GLY A 16 3.24 -14.69 8.98
C GLY A 16 4.36 -15.65 8.55
N ARG A 17 4.60 -15.77 7.24
CA ARG A 17 5.64 -16.64 6.64
C ARG A 17 6.94 -15.92 6.30
N ASN A 18 7.00 -14.59 6.45
CA ASN A 18 8.15 -13.77 6.05
C ASN A 18 9.06 -13.43 7.22
N TYR A 19 10.38 -13.48 7.00
CA TYR A 19 11.42 -13.03 7.93
C TYR A 19 11.82 -11.60 7.62
N TYR A 20 12.17 -10.85 8.65
CA TYR A 20 12.52 -9.45 8.57
C TYR A 20 13.96 -9.19 9.00
N ASP A 21 14.76 -8.61 8.10
CA ASP A 21 16.01 -7.95 8.48
C ASP A 21 15.68 -6.58 9.08
N TYR A 22 15.55 -6.59 10.40
CA TYR A 22 15.18 -5.41 11.18
C TYR A 22 16.44 -4.64 11.53
N GLN A 23 16.77 -3.65 10.72
CA GLN A 23 17.94 -2.79 10.95
C GLN A 23 17.62 -1.64 11.91
N GLU A 24 18.65 -1.03 12.50
CA GLU A 24 18.51 0.20 13.31
C GLU A 24 17.78 1.28 12.52
N GLY A 25 16.89 2.03 13.22
CA GLY A 25 16.12 3.09 12.57
C GLY A 25 14.90 2.62 11.74
N THR A 26 14.43 1.39 11.95
CA THR A 26 13.20 0.92 11.30
C THR A 26 11.97 1.22 12.14
N LEU A 27 10.96 1.83 11.52
CA LEU A 27 9.67 2.14 12.13
C LEU A 27 8.59 1.24 11.53
N VAL A 28 7.87 0.53 12.40
CA VAL A 28 6.76 -0.35 12.04
C VAL A 28 5.47 0.18 12.60
N PHE A 29 4.42 0.10 11.79
CA PHE A 29 3.05 0.50 12.13
C PHE A 29 2.18 -0.75 12.24
N LEU A 30 1.29 -0.77 13.21
CA LEU A 30 0.35 -1.87 13.40
C LEU A 30 -1.07 -1.32 13.43
N ALA A 31 -1.93 -1.90 12.61
CA ALA A 31 -3.35 -1.59 12.65
C ALA A 31 -4.02 -2.18 13.89
N PRO A 32 -5.15 -1.62 14.35
CA PRO A 32 -5.94 -2.21 15.41
C PRO A 32 -6.32 -3.66 15.06
N GLY A 33 -6.10 -4.57 16.01
CA GLY A 33 -6.42 -6.00 15.84
C GLY A 33 -5.36 -6.84 15.14
N GLN A 34 -4.26 -6.26 14.67
CA GLN A 34 -3.12 -7.04 14.18
C GLN A 34 -2.38 -7.71 15.33
N VAL A 35 -2.08 -9.00 15.17
CA VAL A 35 -1.28 -9.78 16.11
C VAL A 35 0.15 -9.86 15.58
N VAL A 36 1.09 -9.39 16.37
CA VAL A 36 2.53 -9.47 16.06
C VAL A 36 3.17 -10.48 17.01
N GLY A 37 3.90 -11.43 16.43
CA GLY A 37 4.71 -12.39 17.16
C GLY A 37 6.19 -12.08 17.03
N ILE A 38 6.92 -12.08 18.13
CA ILE A 38 8.39 -12.13 18.12
C ILE A 38 8.77 -13.60 18.17
N VAL A 39 9.45 -14.09 17.12
CA VAL A 39 9.98 -15.46 17.15
C VAL A 39 11.29 -15.44 17.93
N ASN A 40 11.27 -16.08 19.09
CA ASN A 40 12.44 -16.25 19.90
C ASN A 40 13.01 -17.65 19.63
N ASN A 41 14.23 -17.74 19.11
CA ASN A 41 14.94 -19.00 18.84
C ASN A 41 15.56 -19.62 20.12
N GLY A 42 14.96 -19.37 21.29
CA GLY A 42 15.44 -19.87 22.57
C GLY A 42 16.44 -18.95 23.28
N GLU A 43 16.83 -17.84 22.67
CA GLU A 43 17.66 -16.83 23.30
C GLU A 43 16.79 -15.78 24.00
N TYR A 44 17.22 -15.36 25.19
CA TYR A 44 16.56 -14.26 25.92
C TYR A 44 16.79 -12.96 25.16
N PHE A 45 15.72 -12.42 24.58
CA PHE A 45 15.77 -11.20 23.80
C PHE A 45 15.06 -10.06 24.55
N GLN A 46 15.78 -9.00 24.83
CA GLN A 46 15.21 -7.77 25.37
C GLN A 46 15.11 -6.72 24.25
N PRO A 47 13.90 -6.44 23.73
CA PRO A 47 13.74 -5.41 22.72
C PRO A 47 14.12 -4.05 23.31
N LYS A 48 14.94 -3.29 22.57
CA LYS A 48 15.27 -1.89 22.89
C LYS A 48 14.71 -1.00 21.81
N GLY A 49 14.09 0.10 22.20
CA GLY A 49 13.49 1.05 21.27
C GLY A 49 12.31 1.77 21.90
N TRP A 50 11.59 2.48 21.05
CA TRP A 50 10.43 3.26 21.46
C TRP A 50 9.15 2.61 20.94
N ALA A 51 8.11 2.62 21.78
CA ALA A 51 6.78 2.22 21.38
C ALA A 51 5.78 3.33 21.75
N LEU A 52 5.03 3.82 20.79
CA LEU A 52 3.93 4.74 21.02
C LEU A 52 2.61 3.98 20.86
N LEU A 53 1.84 3.89 21.93
CA LEU A 53 0.52 3.27 21.94
C LEU A 53 -0.51 4.29 22.42
N PHE A 54 -1.59 4.46 21.67
CA PHE A 54 -2.69 5.30 22.12
C PHE A 54 -4.05 4.67 21.84
N HIS A 55 -5.01 4.98 22.70
CA HIS A 55 -6.39 4.54 22.52
C HIS A 55 -7.10 5.45 21.50
N PRO A 56 -8.00 4.94 20.63
CA PRO A 56 -8.74 5.75 19.68
C PRO A 56 -9.52 6.92 20.27
N ASP A 57 -9.95 6.81 21.54
CA ASP A 57 -10.65 7.89 22.23
C ASP A 57 -9.79 9.16 22.44
N LEU A 58 -8.45 9.02 22.46
CA LEU A 58 -7.55 10.17 22.56
C LEU A 58 -7.76 11.13 21.41
N ILE A 59 -7.91 10.62 20.18
CA ILE A 59 -8.05 11.42 18.96
C ILE A 59 -9.51 11.77 18.64
N ARG A 60 -10.49 11.20 19.38
CA ARG A 60 -11.92 11.45 19.13
C ARG A 60 -12.25 12.95 19.28
N GLY A 61 -12.93 13.49 18.26
CA GLY A 61 -13.30 14.91 18.21
C GLY A 61 -12.20 15.85 17.69
N THR A 62 -11.05 15.31 17.25
CA THR A 62 -9.95 16.09 16.66
C THR A 62 -9.92 15.96 15.12
N SER A 63 -9.14 16.83 14.44
CA SER A 63 -8.87 16.72 12.99
C SER A 63 -8.24 15.39 12.63
N LEU A 64 -7.38 14.85 13.49
CA LEU A 64 -6.62 13.66 13.25
C LEU A 64 -7.49 12.42 12.95
N VAL A 65 -8.71 12.31 13.54
CA VAL A 65 -9.67 11.24 13.20
C VAL A 65 -9.97 11.20 11.69
N ARG A 66 -10.14 12.36 11.07
CA ARG A 66 -10.46 12.46 9.64
C ARG A 66 -9.25 12.14 8.77
N GLU A 67 -8.06 12.52 9.24
CA GLU A 67 -6.80 12.31 8.53
C GLU A 67 -6.28 10.87 8.64
N MET A 68 -6.73 10.09 9.64
CA MET A 68 -6.28 8.70 9.84
C MET A 68 -6.41 7.81 8.59
N LYS A 69 -7.42 8.05 7.76
CA LYS A 69 -7.63 7.33 6.50
C LYS A 69 -6.55 7.60 5.44
N ASN A 70 -5.83 8.70 5.56
CA ASN A 70 -4.79 9.12 4.62
C ASN A 70 -3.42 8.50 4.98
N TYR A 71 -3.28 7.94 6.18
CA TYR A 71 -2.07 7.26 6.63
C TYR A 71 -2.14 5.77 6.24
N THR A 72 -1.96 5.50 4.94
CA THR A 72 -2.10 4.16 4.31
C THR A 72 -1.14 3.13 4.87
N PHE A 73 0.01 3.56 5.40
CA PHE A 73 1.07 2.72 5.95
C PHE A 73 0.67 1.92 7.20
N PHE A 74 -0.46 2.22 7.84
CA PHE A 74 -1.01 1.34 8.87
C PHE A 74 -1.49 -0.02 8.34
N SER A 75 -1.69 -0.11 7.03
CA SER A 75 -2.11 -1.34 6.35
C SER A 75 -0.98 -1.98 5.54
N TYR A 76 0.26 -1.49 5.69
CA TYR A 76 1.43 -2.07 5.07
C TYR A 76 1.85 -3.34 5.83
N GLU A 77 2.49 -4.24 5.12
CA GLU A 77 3.12 -5.40 5.76
C GLU A 77 4.45 -5.01 6.40
N SER A 78 4.94 -5.86 7.29
CA SER A 78 6.18 -5.57 8.01
C SER A 78 7.41 -5.44 7.08
N ASN A 79 7.44 -6.12 5.91
CA ASN A 79 8.48 -5.96 4.87
C ASN A 79 8.41 -4.64 4.10
N GLU A 80 7.41 -3.85 4.37
CA GLU A 80 7.19 -2.52 3.79
C GLU A 80 7.44 -1.42 4.84
N ALA A 81 8.18 -1.75 5.91
CA ALA A 81 8.46 -0.83 7.00
C ALA A 81 9.26 0.40 6.55
N LEU A 82 9.13 1.47 7.31
CA LEU A 82 9.85 2.71 7.07
C LEU A 82 11.27 2.64 7.61
N HIS A 83 12.26 2.79 6.74
CA HIS A 83 13.68 2.93 7.12
C HIS A 83 14.05 4.40 7.23
N LEU A 84 14.52 4.78 8.41
CA LEU A 84 14.87 6.16 8.74
C LEU A 84 16.37 6.40 8.61
N SER A 85 16.74 7.56 8.09
CA SER A 85 18.09 8.08 8.28
C SER A 85 18.28 8.58 9.72
N GLU A 86 19.52 8.80 10.16
CA GLU A 86 19.80 9.33 11.49
C GLU A 86 19.11 10.68 11.76
N GLN A 87 19.02 11.55 10.75
CA GLN A 87 18.32 12.83 10.89
C GLN A 87 16.81 12.63 11.03
N GLU A 88 16.23 11.74 10.23
CA GLU A 88 14.79 11.41 10.30
C GLU A 88 14.44 10.75 11.63
N ARG A 89 15.30 9.84 12.10
CA ARG A 89 15.16 9.19 13.40
C ARG A 89 15.11 10.21 14.54
N LYS A 90 16.00 11.21 14.50
CA LYS A 90 16.02 12.29 15.49
C LYS A 90 14.69 13.04 15.50
N VAL A 91 14.16 13.41 14.35
CA VAL A 91 12.87 14.10 14.22
C VAL A 91 11.73 13.28 14.83
N ILE A 92 11.72 11.97 14.61
CA ILE A 92 10.71 11.07 15.20
C ILE A 92 10.87 11.01 16.72
N LEU A 93 12.08 10.89 17.22
CA LEU A 93 12.36 10.85 18.65
C LEU A 93 11.96 12.17 19.34
N ASP A 94 12.18 13.32 18.72
CA ASP A 94 11.75 14.61 19.24
C ASP A 94 10.22 14.66 19.44
N CYS A 95 9.44 14.10 18.52
CA CYS A 95 7.99 13.97 18.69
C CYS A 95 7.63 13.07 19.89
N PHE A 96 8.35 11.95 20.07
CA PHE A 96 8.10 11.03 21.17
C PHE A 96 8.47 11.65 22.53
N HIS A 97 9.62 12.33 22.61
CA HIS A 97 10.04 13.04 23.80
C HIS A 97 9.07 14.17 24.20
N ASN A 98 8.50 14.88 23.22
CA ASN A 98 7.48 15.90 23.51
C ASN A 98 6.23 15.28 24.10
N ILE A 99 5.78 14.13 23.57
CA ILE A 99 4.63 13.38 24.13
C ILE A 99 4.95 12.87 25.54
N GLU A 100 6.12 12.28 25.73
CA GLU A 100 6.57 11.78 27.04
C GLU A 100 6.64 12.90 28.08
N SER A 101 7.25 14.04 27.71
CA SER A 101 7.33 15.22 28.56
C SER A 101 5.96 15.71 29.00
N GLU A 102 4.99 15.77 28.07
CA GLU A 102 3.61 16.19 28.38
C GLU A 102 2.91 15.20 29.33
N LEU A 103 3.18 13.90 29.20
CA LEU A 103 2.63 12.88 30.10
C LEU A 103 3.26 12.88 31.49
N GLN A 104 4.48 13.43 31.64
CA GLN A 104 5.16 13.55 32.94
C GLN A 104 4.73 14.80 33.72
N HIS A 105 4.13 15.79 33.06
CA HIS A 105 3.58 16.98 33.72
C HIS A 105 2.16 16.73 34.27
N ALA A 106 1.69 17.64 35.10
CA ALA A 106 0.30 17.62 35.54
C ALA A 106 -0.63 17.81 34.33
N ILE A 107 -1.49 16.83 34.09
CA ILE A 107 -2.45 16.86 32.97
C ILE A 107 -3.43 18.02 33.16
N ASP A 108 -3.51 18.88 32.16
CA ASP A 108 -4.41 20.04 32.14
C ASP A 108 -5.31 20.03 30.86
N LYS A 109 -6.07 21.12 30.67
CA LYS A 109 -6.99 21.28 29.54
C LYS A 109 -6.28 21.35 28.17
N HIS A 110 -4.98 21.57 28.12
CA HIS A 110 -4.18 21.69 26.91
C HIS A 110 -3.44 20.41 26.55
N SER A 111 -3.18 19.53 27.54
CA SER A 111 -2.38 18.33 27.37
C SER A 111 -2.88 17.42 26.24
N LYS A 112 -4.20 17.19 26.15
CA LYS A 112 -4.79 16.41 25.05
C LYS A 112 -4.43 17.00 23.68
N THR A 113 -4.54 18.31 23.52
CA THR A 113 -4.25 19.00 22.25
C THR A 113 -2.77 18.90 21.88
N LEU A 114 -1.89 19.10 22.87
CA LEU A 114 -0.44 19.02 22.64
C LEU A 114 -0.01 17.61 22.25
N ILE A 115 -0.50 16.58 22.95
CA ILE A 115 -0.22 15.18 22.62
C ILE A 115 -0.72 14.84 21.20
N VAL A 116 -1.98 15.18 20.87
CA VAL A 116 -2.56 14.88 19.56
C VAL A 116 -1.82 15.60 18.43
N ASN A 117 -1.41 16.84 18.63
CA ASN A 117 -0.64 17.61 17.63
C ASN A 117 0.75 16.96 17.39
N ASN A 118 1.42 16.47 18.45
CA ASN A 118 2.68 15.76 18.29
C ASN A 118 2.48 14.39 17.58
N ILE A 119 1.39 13.67 17.83
CA ILE A 119 1.04 12.46 17.09
C ILE A 119 0.78 12.79 15.60
N GLU A 120 0.01 13.83 15.31
CA GLU A 120 -0.27 14.25 13.93
C GLU A 120 1.01 14.68 13.20
N LEU A 121 1.88 15.45 13.87
CA LEU A 121 3.19 15.86 13.34
C LEU A 121 4.07 14.65 13.03
N PHE A 122 4.15 13.69 13.95
CA PHE A 122 4.86 12.42 13.77
C PHE A 122 4.36 11.67 12.54
N LEU A 123 3.02 11.50 12.39
CA LEU A 123 2.43 10.79 11.25
C LEU A 123 2.71 11.51 9.92
N ASN A 124 2.65 12.84 9.90
CA ASN A 124 2.97 13.64 8.72
C ASN A 124 4.46 13.51 8.31
N TYR A 125 5.38 13.43 9.28
CA TYR A 125 6.77 13.12 8.98
C TYR A 125 6.92 11.71 8.38
N CYS A 126 6.16 10.74 8.88
CA CYS A 126 6.19 9.38 8.32
C CYS A 126 5.72 9.35 6.86
N VAL A 127 4.67 10.09 6.49
CA VAL A 127 4.27 10.25 5.08
C VAL A 127 5.44 10.77 4.24
N ARG A 128 6.07 11.87 4.68
CA ARG A 128 7.21 12.47 3.98
C ARG A 128 8.38 11.49 3.81
N PHE A 129 8.66 10.69 4.84
CA PHE A 129 9.78 9.75 4.82
C PHE A 129 9.48 8.52 3.96
N TYR A 130 8.24 8.05 3.91
CA TYR A 130 7.81 7.05 2.91
C TYR A 130 7.93 7.60 1.49
N ASP A 131 7.54 8.85 1.24
CA ASP A 131 7.72 9.49 -0.07
C ASP A 131 9.19 9.49 -0.50
N ARG A 132 10.10 9.85 0.41
CA ARG A 132 11.55 9.77 0.18
C ARG A 132 11.97 8.32 -0.08
N GLN A 133 11.48 7.36 0.71
CA GLN A 133 11.83 5.94 0.56
C GLN A 133 11.41 5.39 -0.80
N PHE A 134 10.23 5.72 -1.30
CA PHE A 134 9.82 5.36 -2.66
C PHE A 134 10.78 5.93 -3.71
N ILE A 135 11.21 7.18 -3.58
CA ILE A 135 12.15 7.79 -4.53
C ILE A 135 13.53 7.09 -4.47
N THR A 136 14.06 6.84 -3.27
CA THR A 136 15.41 6.26 -3.11
C THR A 136 15.49 4.79 -3.51
N ARG A 137 14.37 4.08 -3.51
CA ARG A 137 14.26 2.67 -3.94
C ARG A 137 13.89 2.51 -5.42
N SER A 138 14.13 3.48 -6.25
CA SER A 138 13.72 3.51 -7.67
C SER A 138 14.11 2.25 -8.47
N HIS A 139 15.26 1.64 -8.21
CA HIS A 139 15.64 0.38 -8.88
C HIS A 139 14.75 -0.79 -8.49
N VAL A 140 14.44 -0.94 -7.19
CA VAL A 140 13.53 -1.99 -6.69
C VAL A 140 12.11 -1.76 -7.19
N ASN A 141 11.68 -0.51 -7.19
CA ASN A 141 10.35 -0.12 -7.68
C ASN A 141 10.19 -0.41 -9.18
N LYS A 142 11.21 -0.16 -10.00
CA LYS A 142 11.20 -0.49 -11.43
C LYS A 142 11.14 -2.00 -11.67
N ASP A 143 11.82 -2.80 -10.85
CA ASP A 143 11.69 -4.26 -10.90
C ASP A 143 10.26 -4.71 -10.59
N ILE A 144 9.65 -4.16 -9.53
CA ILE A 144 8.25 -4.43 -9.19
C ILE A 144 7.31 -4.02 -10.33
N LEU A 145 7.53 -2.87 -10.96
CA LEU A 145 6.74 -2.42 -12.10
C LEU A 145 6.87 -3.38 -13.29
N THR A 146 8.09 -3.79 -13.62
CA THR A 146 8.34 -4.76 -14.70
C THR A 146 7.65 -6.10 -14.42
N ARG A 147 7.73 -6.58 -13.18
CA ARG A 147 7.03 -7.81 -12.76
C ARG A 147 5.51 -7.66 -12.81
N PHE A 148 4.99 -6.50 -12.47
CA PHE A 148 3.57 -6.18 -12.59
C PHE A 148 3.08 -6.19 -14.04
N GLU A 149 3.85 -5.59 -14.94
CA GLU A 149 3.56 -5.58 -16.38
C GLU A 149 3.56 -7.01 -16.96
N ASN A 150 4.55 -7.81 -16.60
CA ASN A 150 4.63 -9.21 -17.01
C ASN A 150 3.47 -10.02 -16.44
N LEU A 151 3.13 -9.83 -15.16
CA LEU A 151 1.98 -10.48 -14.53
C LEU A 151 0.67 -10.21 -15.29
N LEU A 152 0.43 -8.95 -15.69
CA LEU A 152 -0.76 -8.60 -16.46
C LEU A 152 -0.72 -9.16 -17.89
N ASN A 153 0.45 -9.19 -18.54
CA ASN A 153 0.61 -9.81 -19.86
C ASN A 153 0.25 -11.30 -19.79
N ASP A 154 0.84 -12.04 -18.85
CA ASP A 154 0.61 -13.47 -18.65
C ASP A 154 -0.86 -13.75 -18.27
N TYR A 155 -1.46 -12.85 -17.46
CA TYR A 155 -2.85 -12.97 -17.06
C TYR A 155 -3.77 -12.94 -18.28
N PHE A 156 -3.64 -11.94 -19.15
CA PHE A 156 -4.52 -11.77 -20.32
C PHE A 156 -4.19 -12.71 -21.48
N GLN A 157 -3.02 -13.36 -21.48
CA GLN A 157 -2.65 -14.40 -22.45
C GLN A 157 -3.11 -15.80 -22.02
N SER A 158 -3.44 -15.98 -20.74
CA SER A 158 -3.91 -17.25 -20.19
C SER A 158 -5.44 -17.35 -20.16
N GLU A 159 -5.95 -18.46 -19.64
CA GLU A 159 -7.38 -18.67 -19.40
C GLU A 159 -7.87 -18.01 -18.09
N LYS A 160 -6.98 -17.41 -17.29
CA LYS A 160 -7.31 -16.79 -16.00
C LYS A 160 -8.45 -15.79 -16.08
N PRO A 161 -8.54 -14.88 -17.09
CA PRO A 161 -9.67 -13.97 -17.19
C PRO A 161 -11.02 -14.69 -17.22
N GLN A 162 -11.12 -15.80 -17.92
CA GLN A 162 -12.38 -16.55 -18.04
C GLN A 162 -12.73 -17.31 -16.75
N ILE A 163 -11.74 -17.78 -16.01
CA ILE A 163 -11.91 -18.59 -14.79
C ILE A 163 -12.10 -17.70 -13.56
N ILE A 164 -11.26 -16.65 -13.42
CA ILE A 164 -11.17 -15.82 -12.21
C ILE A 164 -11.92 -14.49 -12.41
N GLY A 165 -12.01 -14.00 -13.65
CA GLY A 165 -12.60 -12.71 -13.99
C GLY A 165 -11.51 -11.64 -14.22
N LEU A 166 -11.85 -10.35 -13.96
CA LEU A 166 -10.91 -9.26 -14.11
C LEU A 166 -9.85 -9.27 -12.98
N PRO A 167 -8.57 -9.01 -13.29
CA PRO A 167 -7.54 -8.92 -12.25
C PRO A 167 -7.81 -7.72 -11.34
N SER A 168 -7.83 -7.98 -10.04
CA SER A 168 -7.97 -6.93 -9.02
C SER A 168 -6.60 -6.41 -8.56
N VAL A 169 -6.58 -5.22 -7.94
CA VAL A 169 -5.37 -4.69 -7.27
C VAL A 169 -4.87 -5.66 -6.21
N GLN A 170 -5.79 -6.26 -5.43
CA GLN A 170 -5.45 -7.28 -4.44
C GLN A 170 -4.73 -8.48 -5.07
N TYR A 171 -5.29 -9.06 -6.15
CA TYR A 171 -4.65 -10.17 -6.87
C TYR A 171 -3.23 -9.85 -7.33
N CYS A 172 -3.03 -8.64 -7.88
CA CYS A 172 -1.72 -8.22 -8.35
C CYS A 172 -0.73 -8.02 -7.19
N ALA A 173 -1.17 -7.40 -6.12
CA ALA A 173 -0.36 -7.19 -4.92
C ALA A 173 0.06 -8.52 -4.28
N ASP A 174 -0.88 -9.45 -4.07
CA ASP A 174 -0.61 -10.79 -3.52
C ASP A 174 0.39 -11.58 -4.39
N SER A 175 0.24 -11.49 -5.72
CA SER A 175 1.16 -12.14 -6.66
C SER A 175 2.59 -11.56 -6.63
N LEU A 176 2.72 -10.31 -6.19
CA LEU A 176 4.01 -9.62 -6.04
C LEU A 176 4.53 -9.66 -4.61
N HIS A 177 3.80 -10.29 -3.67
CA HIS A 177 4.12 -10.36 -2.25
C HIS A 177 4.18 -8.98 -1.59
N LEU A 178 3.21 -8.13 -1.92
CA LEU A 178 3.04 -6.78 -1.38
C LEU A 178 1.64 -6.60 -0.79
N SER A 179 1.52 -5.70 0.18
CA SER A 179 0.20 -5.26 0.63
C SER A 179 -0.49 -4.43 -0.47
N PRO A 180 -1.82 -4.51 -0.61
CA PRO A 180 -2.54 -3.75 -1.64
C PRO A 180 -2.36 -2.24 -1.55
N ASN A 181 -2.24 -1.72 -0.32
CA ASN A 181 -2.04 -0.29 -0.10
C ASN A 181 -0.63 0.15 -0.48
N TYR A 182 0.41 -0.58 -0.04
CA TYR A 182 1.78 -0.28 -0.46
C TYR A 182 1.95 -0.39 -1.98
N PHE A 183 1.43 -1.47 -2.59
CA PHE A 183 1.44 -1.65 -4.04
C PHE A 183 0.73 -0.49 -4.75
N GLY A 184 -0.45 -0.09 -4.27
CA GLY A 184 -1.21 1.05 -4.82
C GLY A 184 -0.44 2.36 -4.75
N ASP A 185 0.18 2.67 -3.61
CA ASP A 185 0.97 3.87 -3.39
C ASP A 185 2.25 3.87 -4.24
N LEU A 186 2.94 2.72 -4.34
CA LEU A 186 4.12 2.53 -5.20
C LEU A 186 3.77 2.80 -6.67
N ILE A 187 2.73 2.15 -7.20
CA ILE A 187 2.32 2.31 -8.60
C ILE A 187 1.92 3.75 -8.89
N LYS A 188 1.15 4.38 -8.00
CA LYS A 188 0.76 5.78 -8.15
C LYS A 188 1.97 6.72 -8.15
N LYS A 189 2.99 6.43 -7.35
CA LYS A 189 4.21 7.23 -7.28
C LYS A 189 5.07 7.07 -8.54
N GLU A 190 5.21 5.85 -9.06
CA GLU A 190 6.06 5.56 -10.23
C GLU A 190 5.42 5.97 -11.56
N ILE A 191 4.09 5.83 -11.69
CA ILE A 191 3.37 6.01 -12.97
C ILE A 191 2.50 7.27 -12.98
N GLY A 192 2.13 7.82 -11.81
CA GLY A 192 1.20 8.93 -11.67
C GLY A 192 -0.29 8.55 -11.72
N ASN A 193 -0.61 7.29 -12.04
CA ASN A 193 -1.96 6.74 -12.09
C ASN A 193 -2.14 5.66 -11.01
N SER A 194 -3.38 5.43 -10.59
CA SER A 194 -3.67 4.32 -9.67
C SER A 194 -3.41 2.96 -10.33
N ALA A 195 -3.11 1.93 -9.52
CA ALA A 195 -2.95 0.56 -10.00
C ALA A 195 -4.20 0.06 -10.75
N GLN A 196 -5.40 0.44 -10.27
CA GLN A 196 -6.66 0.11 -10.93
C GLN A 196 -6.77 0.74 -12.33
N GLU A 197 -6.37 2.00 -12.49
CA GLU A 197 -6.37 2.68 -13.79
C GLU A 197 -5.37 2.04 -14.74
N TYR A 198 -4.20 1.62 -14.24
CA TYR A 198 -3.21 0.91 -15.05
C TYR A 198 -3.73 -0.44 -15.54
N ILE A 199 -4.35 -1.24 -14.66
CA ILE A 199 -5.00 -2.51 -15.02
C ILE A 199 -6.06 -2.30 -16.11
N GLN A 200 -6.91 -1.27 -15.94
CA GLN A 200 -7.94 -0.93 -16.93
C GLN A 200 -7.33 -0.50 -18.28
N ALA A 201 -6.27 0.30 -18.26
CA ALA A 201 -5.59 0.72 -19.50
C ALA A 201 -5.02 -0.48 -20.24
N LYS A 202 -4.37 -1.42 -19.52
CA LYS A 202 -3.85 -2.66 -20.11
C LYS A 202 -4.95 -3.52 -20.68
N LEU A 203 -6.05 -3.71 -19.96
CA LEU A 203 -7.23 -4.43 -20.42
C LEU A 203 -7.79 -3.85 -21.73
N ILE A 204 -7.91 -2.51 -21.80
CA ILE A 204 -8.40 -1.83 -23.00
C ILE A 204 -7.42 -1.99 -24.17
N GLY A 205 -6.10 -1.98 -23.90
CA GLY A 205 -5.11 -2.32 -24.92
C GLY A 205 -5.36 -3.70 -25.55
N VAL A 206 -5.44 -4.74 -24.69
CA VAL A 206 -5.73 -6.10 -25.14
C VAL A 206 -7.09 -6.20 -25.85
N ALA A 207 -8.10 -5.46 -25.37
CA ALA A 207 -9.41 -5.43 -26.02
C ALA A 207 -9.35 -4.84 -27.43
N LYS A 208 -8.57 -3.75 -27.64
CA LYS A 208 -8.38 -3.14 -28.96
C LYS A 208 -7.77 -4.13 -29.95
N ASP A 209 -6.79 -4.91 -29.52
CA ASP A 209 -6.17 -5.93 -30.38
C ASP A 209 -7.16 -7.04 -30.76
N ARG A 210 -7.96 -7.54 -29.78
CA ARG A 210 -8.94 -8.61 -30.01
C ARG A 210 -10.16 -8.17 -30.81
N ILE A 211 -10.54 -6.89 -30.77
CA ILE A 211 -11.75 -6.37 -31.47
C ILE A 211 -11.65 -6.54 -32.98
N PHE A 212 -10.45 -6.57 -33.55
CA PHE A 212 -10.25 -6.78 -34.99
C PHE A 212 -10.39 -8.24 -35.43
N ASP A 213 -10.41 -9.18 -34.49
CA ASP A 213 -10.79 -10.56 -34.82
C ASP A 213 -12.30 -10.64 -35.10
N THR A 214 -12.65 -10.65 -36.38
CA THR A 214 -14.03 -10.72 -36.83
C THR A 214 -14.69 -12.08 -36.62
N SER A 215 -13.91 -13.12 -36.27
CA SER A 215 -14.45 -14.44 -35.93
C SER A 215 -15.15 -14.42 -34.55
N LEU A 216 -14.85 -13.43 -33.71
CA LEU A 216 -15.42 -13.27 -32.36
C LEU A 216 -16.43 -12.13 -32.32
N SER A 217 -17.56 -12.36 -31.68
CA SER A 217 -18.50 -11.31 -31.31
C SER A 217 -17.90 -10.43 -30.18
N VAL A 218 -18.39 -9.20 -30.05
CA VAL A 218 -18.02 -8.32 -28.93
C VAL A 218 -18.34 -8.94 -27.58
N SER A 219 -19.39 -9.76 -27.48
CA SER A 219 -19.74 -10.47 -26.26
C SER A 219 -18.74 -11.58 -25.93
N GLU A 220 -18.29 -12.35 -26.91
CA GLU A 220 -17.27 -13.38 -26.71
C GLU A 220 -15.93 -12.77 -26.30
N ILE A 221 -15.56 -11.62 -26.90
CA ILE A 221 -14.38 -10.86 -26.49
C ILE A 221 -14.52 -10.39 -25.03
N ALA A 222 -15.70 -9.87 -24.64
CA ALA A 222 -15.92 -9.45 -23.25
C ALA A 222 -15.75 -10.62 -22.27
N TYR A 223 -16.32 -11.79 -22.56
CA TYR A 223 -16.14 -13.00 -21.74
C TYR A 223 -14.70 -13.48 -21.70
N SER A 224 -14.00 -13.46 -22.85
CA SER A 224 -12.58 -13.84 -22.91
C SER A 224 -11.65 -12.89 -22.13
N LEU A 225 -12.10 -11.66 -21.89
CA LEU A 225 -11.41 -10.67 -21.09
C LEU A 225 -11.78 -10.72 -19.59
N GLY A 226 -12.73 -11.58 -19.21
CA GLY A 226 -13.12 -11.77 -17.82
C GLY A 226 -14.32 -10.93 -17.36
N PHE A 227 -15.06 -10.31 -18.26
CA PHE A 227 -16.32 -9.66 -17.91
C PHE A 227 -17.45 -10.67 -17.72
N LYS A 228 -18.11 -10.59 -16.60
CA LYS A 228 -19.32 -11.40 -16.34
C LYS A 228 -20.50 -10.95 -17.21
N TYR A 229 -20.53 -9.65 -17.55
CA TYR A 229 -21.61 -9.04 -18.34
C TYR A 229 -21.01 -8.18 -19.46
N PRO A 230 -21.25 -8.51 -20.76
CA PRO A 230 -20.71 -7.78 -21.91
C PRO A 230 -21.04 -6.29 -21.95
N GLN A 231 -22.18 -5.88 -21.37
CA GLN A 231 -22.56 -4.47 -21.28
C GLN A 231 -21.58 -3.67 -20.42
N HIS A 232 -21.00 -4.24 -19.36
CA HIS A 232 -19.99 -3.56 -18.54
C HIS A 232 -18.68 -3.35 -19.31
N PHE A 233 -18.31 -4.32 -20.16
CA PHE A 233 -17.19 -4.16 -21.08
C PHE A 233 -17.44 -2.99 -22.05
N SER A 234 -18.59 -3.00 -22.73
CA SER A 234 -18.92 -1.96 -23.72
C SER A 234 -18.96 -0.57 -23.08
N LEU A 235 -19.46 -0.45 -21.86
CA LEU A 235 -19.48 0.81 -21.11
C LEU A 235 -18.06 1.29 -20.77
N LEU A 236 -17.22 0.40 -20.21
CA LEU A 236 -15.83 0.72 -19.85
C LEU A 236 -15.02 1.09 -21.11
N PHE A 237 -15.18 0.32 -22.19
CA PHE A 237 -14.51 0.58 -23.45
C PHE A 237 -14.88 1.96 -24.00
N LYS A 238 -16.19 2.28 -24.06
CA LYS A 238 -16.67 3.59 -24.52
C LYS A 238 -16.15 4.72 -23.63
N GLN A 239 -16.12 4.52 -22.32
CA GLN A 239 -15.58 5.53 -21.37
C GLN A 239 -14.09 5.80 -21.60
N LYS A 240 -13.29 4.77 -21.92
CA LYS A 240 -11.83 4.90 -22.08
C LYS A 240 -11.40 5.25 -23.49
N VAL A 241 -12.17 4.87 -24.52
CA VAL A 241 -11.81 5.03 -25.94
C VAL A 241 -12.65 6.11 -26.65
N GLY A 242 -13.79 6.49 -26.08
CA GLY A 242 -14.71 7.49 -26.62
C GLY A 242 -15.79 6.93 -27.56
N VAL A 243 -15.63 5.70 -28.05
CA VAL A 243 -16.58 5.00 -28.94
C VAL A 243 -16.85 3.59 -28.44
N THR A 244 -17.99 3.01 -28.86
CA THR A 244 -18.31 1.62 -28.51
C THR A 244 -17.38 0.62 -29.21
N PRO A 245 -17.25 -0.62 -28.70
CA PRO A 245 -16.46 -1.66 -29.36
C PRO A 245 -16.89 -1.91 -30.82
N ASN A 246 -18.18 -1.90 -31.12
CA ASN A 246 -18.68 -2.08 -32.50
C ASN A 246 -18.30 -0.91 -33.40
N GLU A 247 -18.48 0.33 -32.92
CA GLU A 247 -18.05 1.53 -33.67
C GLU A 247 -16.54 1.54 -33.91
N TYR A 248 -15.74 1.08 -32.91
CA TYR A 248 -14.29 0.98 -33.02
C TYR A 248 -13.87 -0.04 -34.07
N ARG A 249 -14.56 -1.21 -34.13
CA ARG A 249 -14.36 -2.26 -35.15
C ARG A 249 -14.65 -1.77 -36.57
N MET A 250 -15.68 -0.89 -36.73
CA MET A 250 -16.10 -0.40 -38.04
C MET A 250 -15.23 0.74 -38.57
N ARG A 251 -14.49 1.44 -37.71
CA ARG A 251 -13.68 2.61 -38.08
C ARG A 251 -12.29 2.27 -38.64
N ASN A 252 -11.84 1.05 -38.41
CA ASN A 252 -10.53 0.55 -38.83
C ASN A 252 -10.72 -0.77 -39.58
#